data_b903dddcd1aff750232de2feb958027a
#
_entry.id   b903dddcd1aff750232de2feb958027a
#
_cell.length_a   1.000
_cell.length_b   1.000
_cell.length_c   1.000
_cell.angle_alpha   90.00
_cell.angle_beta   90.00
_cell.angle_gamma   90.00
#
_symmetry.space_group_name_H-M   'P 1'
#
loop_
_entity.id
_entity.type
_entity.pdbx_description
1 polymer ?
#
loop_
_entity_poly.entity_id
_entity_poly.type
_entity_poly.pdbx_seq_one_letter_code
_entity_poly.pdbx_strand_id
1 'polypeptide(L)'
;MSEIKVNLPKTKLAMKANLPNKEPDILKYWDTINLYELQKQTFSKREKFILHDGPPYANGDIHIGTALNKVLKDIVVKFQSVGLQKYSPYVPGWDCHGLPIEWKIE
;
A
#
# COMPACT_ATOMS: atom_id res chain seq x y z
N MET A 1 -20.37 -39.98 -30.73
CA MET A 1 -19.25 -39.12 -30.35
C MET A 1 -19.66 -38.42 -29.06
N SER A 2 -18.94 -38.63 -27.95
CA SER A 2 -19.20 -37.92 -26.71
C SER A 2 -18.78 -36.42 -26.88
N GLU A 3 -19.73 -35.54 -26.65
CA GLU A 3 -19.47 -34.09 -26.66
C GLU A 3 -18.40 -33.77 -25.63
N ILE A 4 -17.26 -33.20 -26.05
CA ILE A 4 -16.20 -32.77 -25.15
C ILE A 4 -16.71 -31.53 -24.39
N LYS A 5 -17.01 -31.70 -23.12
CA LYS A 5 -17.49 -30.63 -22.26
C LYS A 5 -16.29 -29.79 -21.78
N VAL A 6 -16.17 -28.59 -22.28
CA VAL A 6 -15.12 -27.63 -21.85
C VAL A 6 -15.51 -26.98 -20.54
N ASN A 7 -14.66 -27.14 -19.52
CA ASN A 7 -14.83 -26.47 -18.24
C ASN A 7 -14.27 -25.02 -18.31
N LEU A 8 -15.15 -24.07 -18.59
CA LEU A 8 -14.80 -22.66 -18.56
C LEU A 8 -14.77 -22.14 -17.11
N PRO A 9 -13.82 -21.27 -16.75
CA PRO A 9 -13.79 -20.69 -15.41
C PRO A 9 -15.04 -19.84 -15.18
N LYS A 10 -15.66 -20.00 -14.02
CA LYS A 10 -16.79 -19.18 -13.57
C LYS A 10 -16.30 -18.32 -12.42
N THR A 11 -16.24 -17.00 -12.62
CA THR A 11 -15.82 -16.06 -11.60
C THR A 11 -16.67 -14.78 -11.66
N LYS A 12 -16.79 -14.10 -10.50
CA LYS A 12 -17.39 -12.77 -10.42
C LYS A 12 -16.37 -11.66 -10.67
N LEU A 13 -15.09 -12.02 -10.84
CA LEU A 13 -14.05 -11.04 -11.17
C LEU A 13 -14.25 -10.54 -12.60
N ALA A 14 -14.08 -9.24 -12.79
CA ALA A 14 -14.12 -8.62 -14.11
C ALA A 14 -12.96 -9.12 -14.98
N MET A 15 -13.22 -9.37 -16.28
CA MET A 15 -12.18 -9.77 -17.24
C MET A 15 -11.07 -8.73 -17.40
N LYS A 16 -11.43 -7.44 -17.27
CA LYS A 16 -10.48 -6.32 -17.31
C LYS A 16 -10.30 -5.76 -15.91
N ALA A 17 -9.06 -5.55 -15.49
CA ALA A 17 -8.76 -4.95 -14.18
C ALA A 17 -9.29 -3.51 -14.08
N ASN A 18 -9.16 -2.71 -15.16
CA ASN A 18 -9.62 -1.31 -15.21
C ASN A 18 -9.13 -0.48 -14.02
N LEU A 19 -7.87 -0.65 -13.64
CA LEU A 19 -7.28 -0.09 -12.42
C LEU A 19 -7.39 1.44 -12.34
N PRO A 20 -7.17 2.22 -13.44
CA PRO A 20 -7.26 3.69 -13.36
C PRO A 20 -8.61 4.21 -12.84
N ASN A 21 -9.68 3.47 -13.07
CA ASN A 21 -11.01 3.83 -12.57
C ASN A 21 -11.32 3.15 -11.22
N LYS A 22 -10.87 1.92 -11.05
CA LYS A 22 -11.20 1.12 -9.88
C LYS A 22 -10.42 1.52 -8.62
N GLU A 23 -9.16 1.90 -8.77
CA GLU A 23 -8.32 2.28 -7.62
C GLU A 23 -8.83 3.52 -6.88
N PRO A 24 -9.25 4.61 -7.56
CA PRO A 24 -9.88 5.76 -6.88
C PRO A 24 -11.14 5.39 -6.09
N ASP A 25 -11.95 4.48 -6.63
CA ASP A 25 -13.17 4.02 -5.93
C ASP A 25 -12.82 3.23 -4.67
N ILE A 26 -11.77 2.40 -4.73
CA ILE A 26 -11.27 1.64 -3.57
C ILE A 26 -10.74 2.60 -2.51
N LEU A 27 -9.94 3.60 -2.88
CA LEU A 27 -9.43 4.60 -1.95
C LEU A 27 -10.56 5.35 -1.26
N LYS A 28 -11.54 5.81 -2.04
CA LYS A 28 -12.73 6.48 -1.50
C LYS A 28 -13.50 5.60 -0.51
N TYR A 29 -13.62 4.31 -0.81
CA TYR A 29 -14.25 3.36 0.11
C TYR A 29 -13.43 3.21 1.41
N TRP A 30 -12.11 3.10 1.31
CA TRP A 30 -11.23 3.01 2.48
C TRP A 30 -11.31 4.25 3.37
N ASP A 31 -11.41 5.43 2.78
CA ASP A 31 -11.65 6.68 3.52
C ASP A 31 -13.00 6.67 4.23
N THR A 32 -14.05 6.18 3.56
CA THR A 32 -15.40 6.10 4.15
C THR A 32 -15.44 5.24 5.42
N ILE A 33 -14.71 4.12 5.44
CA ILE A 33 -14.65 3.21 6.59
C ILE A 33 -13.50 3.54 7.56
N ASN A 34 -12.70 4.57 7.27
CA ASN A 34 -11.49 4.92 8.02
C ASN A 34 -10.59 3.69 8.27
N LEU A 35 -10.27 3.00 7.18
CA LEU A 35 -9.64 1.67 7.20
C LEU A 35 -8.38 1.62 8.08
N TYR A 36 -7.53 2.64 8.02
CA TYR A 36 -6.27 2.64 8.75
C TYR A 36 -6.47 2.65 10.27
N GLU A 37 -7.38 3.48 10.76
CA GLU A 37 -7.73 3.53 12.19
C GLU A 37 -8.43 2.24 12.64
N LEU A 38 -9.28 1.68 11.80
CA LEU A 38 -9.92 0.40 12.06
C LEU A 38 -8.89 -0.73 12.22
N GLN A 39 -7.88 -0.78 11.36
CA GLN A 39 -6.77 -1.74 11.46
C GLN A 39 -5.96 -1.54 12.75
N LYS A 40 -5.63 -0.30 13.09
CA LYS A 40 -4.90 0.03 14.32
C LYS A 40 -5.66 -0.46 15.56
N GLN A 41 -6.95 -0.18 15.63
CA GLN A 41 -7.80 -0.61 16.75
C GLN A 41 -7.89 -2.13 16.83
N THR A 42 -8.15 -2.80 15.69
CA THR A 42 -8.30 -4.25 15.62
C THR A 42 -7.04 -4.99 16.03
N PHE A 43 -5.86 -4.47 15.66
CA PHE A 43 -4.59 -5.14 15.87
C PHE A 43 -3.79 -4.61 17.09
N SER A 44 -4.30 -3.62 17.80
CA SER A 44 -3.60 -2.92 18.89
C SER A 44 -3.02 -3.81 19.99
N LYS A 45 -3.66 -4.95 20.25
CA LYS A 45 -3.25 -5.92 21.30
C LYS A 45 -2.33 -7.03 20.79
N ARG A 46 -2.00 -7.02 19.50
CA ARG A 46 -1.14 -8.05 18.89
C ARG A 46 0.34 -7.70 19.04
N GLU A 47 1.20 -8.68 18.80
CA GLU A 47 2.65 -8.47 18.74
C GLU A 47 3.00 -7.36 17.75
N LYS A 48 3.82 -6.40 18.19
CA LYS A 48 4.25 -5.29 17.33
C LYS A 48 5.31 -5.72 16.34
N PHE A 49 5.17 -5.23 15.12
CA PHE A 49 6.22 -5.20 14.12
C PHE A 49 6.36 -3.78 13.60
N ILE A 50 7.50 -3.16 13.80
CA ILE A 50 7.78 -1.79 13.35
C ILE A 50 8.76 -1.81 12.20
N LEU A 51 8.32 -1.33 11.05
CA LEU A 51 9.19 -1.06 9.92
C LEU A 51 9.76 0.35 10.05
N HIS A 52 11.08 0.48 10.15
CA HIS A 52 11.74 1.77 10.06
C HIS A 52 11.70 2.28 8.63
N ASP A 53 11.17 3.48 8.46
CA ASP A 53 11.13 4.15 7.16
C ASP A 53 12.34 5.07 6.99
N GLY A 54 13.03 4.95 5.83
CA GLY A 54 13.89 6.00 5.33
C GLY A 54 13.02 6.94 4.49
N PRO A 55 12.68 8.13 4.98
CA PRO A 55 11.79 9.04 4.27
C PRO A 55 12.47 9.61 3.03
N PRO A 56 11.74 9.86 1.94
CA PRO A 56 12.28 10.53 0.77
C PRO A 56 12.53 12.02 1.04
N TYR A 57 13.50 12.59 0.33
CA TYR A 57 13.71 14.05 0.31
C TYR A 57 12.49 14.78 -0.27
N ALA A 58 12.15 15.92 0.32
CA ALA A 58 11.04 16.79 -0.11
C ALA A 58 11.47 17.81 -1.18
N ASN A 59 12.37 17.44 -2.10
CA ASN A 59 13.01 18.35 -3.03
C ASN A 59 12.75 18.10 -4.51
N GLY A 60 11.85 17.21 -4.87
CA GLY A 60 11.59 16.91 -6.26
C GLY A 60 10.49 15.88 -6.49
N ASP A 61 10.33 15.52 -7.76
CA ASP A 61 9.34 14.54 -8.18
C ASP A 61 9.73 13.12 -7.74
N ILE A 62 8.71 12.32 -7.52
CA ILE A 62 8.87 10.91 -7.20
C ILE A 62 9.40 10.17 -8.42
N HIS A 63 10.50 9.42 -8.25
CA HIS A 63 11.09 8.60 -9.30
C HIS A 63 10.85 7.10 -9.06
N ILE A 64 11.21 6.27 -10.05
CA ILE A 64 10.97 4.82 -10.00
C ILE A 64 11.63 4.14 -8.79
N GLY A 65 12.79 4.62 -8.34
CA GLY A 65 13.44 4.12 -7.12
C GLY A 65 12.60 4.36 -5.86
N THR A 66 11.96 5.52 -5.75
CA THR A 66 11.02 5.82 -4.67
C THR A 66 9.80 4.89 -4.75
N ALA A 67 9.25 4.66 -5.94
CA ALA A 67 8.14 3.75 -6.14
C ALA A 67 8.49 2.32 -5.71
N LEU A 68 9.64 1.80 -6.13
CA LEU A 68 10.13 0.48 -5.73
C LEU A 68 10.25 0.38 -4.19
N ASN A 69 10.88 1.37 -3.56
CA ASN A 69 11.06 1.41 -2.12
C ASN A 69 9.71 1.38 -1.39
N LYS A 70 8.74 2.21 -1.80
CA LYS A 70 7.41 2.28 -1.17
C LYS A 70 6.59 1.01 -1.39
N VAL A 71 6.67 0.41 -2.57
CA VAL A 71 5.99 -0.88 -2.85
C VAL A 71 6.55 -1.99 -1.97
N LEU A 72 7.87 -2.10 -1.83
CA LEU A 72 8.48 -3.10 -0.95
C LEU A 72 8.08 -2.92 0.51
N LYS A 73 8.06 -1.68 1.00
CA LYS A 73 7.59 -1.36 2.36
C LYS A 73 6.11 -1.73 2.56
N ASP A 74 5.27 -1.42 1.58
CA ASP A 74 3.85 -1.76 1.61
C ASP A 74 3.63 -3.28 1.69
N ILE A 75 4.38 -4.06 0.89
CA ILE A 75 4.35 -5.53 0.92
C ILE A 75 4.74 -6.04 2.31
N VAL A 76 5.83 -5.54 2.89
CA VAL A 76 6.30 -5.97 4.20
C VAL A 76 5.26 -5.66 5.28
N VAL A 77 4.75 -4.44 5.32
CA VAL A 77 3.75 -4.02 6.32
C VAL A 77 2.46 -4.82 6.19
N LYS A 78 1.97 -5.02 4.97
CA LYS A 78 0.76 -5.81 4.72
C LYS A 78 0.96 -7.28 5.05
N PHE A 79 2.10 -7.86 4.73
CA PHE A 79 2.41 -9.25 5.08
C PHE A 79 2.47 -9.45 6.60
N GLN A 80 3.11 -8.53 7.33
CA GLN A 80 3.18 -8.61 8.78
C GLN A 80 1.80 -8.41 9.43
N SER A 81 0.99 -7.48 8.93
CA SER A 81 -0.33 -7.19 9.51
C SER A 81 -1.38 -8.22 9.13
N VAL A 82 -1.58 -8.48 7.84
CA VAL A 82 -2.65 -9.35 7.34
C VAL A 82 -2.21 -10.81 7.33
N GLY A 83 -1.00 -11.09 6.85
CA GLY A 83 -0.48 -12.46 6.74
C GLY A 83 -0.12 -13.06 8.08
N LEU A 84 0.67 -12.35 8.90
CA LEU A 84 1.13 -12.83 10.20
C LEU A 84 0.31 -12.29 11.37
N GLN A 85 -0.72 -11.50 11.10
CA GLN A 85 -1.64 -10.94 12.08
C GLN A 85 -0.97 -10.13 13.20
N LYS A 86 0.12 -9.44 12.89
CA LYS A 86 0.82 -8.56 13.82
C LYS A 86 0.25 -7.14 13.80
N TYR A 87 0.51 -6.37 14.83
CA TYR A 87 0.27 -4.93 14.84
C TYR A 87 1.45 -4.23 14.15
N SER A 88 1.27 -3.88 12.87
CA SER A 88 2.30 -3.24 12.05
C SER A 88 1.85 -1.83 11.62
N PRO A 89 1.86 -0.84 12.52
CA PRO A 89 1.55 0.53 12.16
C PRO A 89 2.66 1.10 11.29
N TYR A 90 2.29 1.82 10.24
CA TYR A 90 3.22 2.52 9.37
C TYR A 90 2.93 4.02 9.39
N VAL A 91 3.92 4.80 9.79
CA VAL A 91 3.83 6.26 9.84
C VAL A 91 4.80 6.82 8.80
N PRO A 92 4.32 7.22 7.62
CA PRO A 92 5.17 7.81 6.59
C PRO A 92 5.65 9.20 7.00
N GLY A 93 6.80 9.62 6.43
CA GLY A 93 7.37 10.93 6.65
C GLY A 93 8.09 11.45 5.41
N TRP A 94 8.64 12.65 5.55
CA TRP A 94 9.49 13.31 4.56
C TRP A 94 10.81 13.72 5.21
N ASP A 95 11.89 13.61 4.48
CA ASP A 95 13.17 14.20 4.85
C ASP A 95 13.21 15.66 4.35
N CYS A 96 13.08 16.58 5.27
CA CYS A 96 12.91 18.00 4.97
C CYS A 96 14.15 18.86 5.31
N HIS A 97 15.30 18.24 5.60
CA HIS A 97 16.52 18.94 5.98
C HIS A 97 17.69 18.63 5.06
N GLY A 98 18.68 19.52 5.03
CA GLY A 98 19.94 19.38 4.32
C GLY A 98 20.06 20.21 3.07
N LEU A 99 21.30 20.35 2.59
CA LEU A 99 21.67 21.20 1.44
C LEU A 99 20.82 21.00 0.18
N PRO A 100 20.40 19.78 -0.22
CA PRO A 100 19.57 19.63 -1.41
C PRO A 100 18.20 20.29 -1.32
N ILE A 101 17.68 20.46 -0.09
CA ILE A 101 16.39 21.11 0.15
C ILE A 101 16.57 22.61 0.28
N GLU A 102 17.57 23.03 1.03
CA GLU A 102 17.91 24.45 1.24
C GLU A 102 18.23 25.13 -0.09
N TRP A 103 19.10 24.54 -0.91
CA TRP A 103 19.44 25.06 -2.23
C TRP A 103 18.26 25.21 -3.19
N LYS A 104 17.21 24.46 -3.01
CA LYS A 104 16.03 24.55 -3.89
C LYS A 104 15.06 25.66 -3.47
N ILE A 105 15.20 26.19 -2.27
CA ILE A 105 14.36 27.27 -1.72
C ILE A 105 15.02 28.64 -1.97
N GLU A 106 16.34 28.72 -2.04
CA GLU A 106 17.08 29.90 -2.43
C GLU A 106 16.97 30.23 -3.94
#